data_1b3461dcdd35dd3028e528d242746dda
#
_entry.id   1b3461dcdd35dd3028e528d242746dda
#
_cell.length_a   1.000
_cell.length_b   1.000
_cell.length_c   1.000
_cell.angle_alpha   90.00
_cell.angle_beta   90.00
_cell.angle_gamma   90.00
#
_symmetry.space_group_name_H-M   'P 1'
#
loop_
_entity.id
_entity.type
_entity.pdbx_description
1 polymer ?
#
loop_
_entity_poly.entity_id
_entity_poly.type
_entity_poly.pdbx_seq_one_letter_code
_entity_poly.pdbx_strand_id
1 'polypeptide(L)'
;MIIRLFPRPVFARTVALTTGLAGLLALLPAAVSVPTATASTGGGLSRADPSLLYRPGTHVRATSGAPAPPKEVSALSWVVADARTGAVLAAHNAHRALPPASTLKTLFAVTALPRIPSGTRHRVTRADLAGVGAGSSLVGITPGQTYDVADLWRGVFLSSGNDAVRVLAGMNGGWKSTIRQMQAKARELGARDTRVVSPDGYDEPGQVSSAYDLAVFGRAGLKMPAFAKYCATVDARFPGDRGSAFGIRNTNKLLTGADGVRRYRGLIGVKNGYTTNAGNTLIAAARRGDRTLLATVMNPQSGASHAVYEEARTLLNWGFEAAPAVTPVGSLEAPRPPSPPRRAAETEKRGPVARARHAEPEPETVAATASAGPRVARAEAAGRPAAPSGYVWPIVFIGAACLAALALFVVRRATRRHRDPAEP
;
A
#
# COMPACT_ATOMS: atom_id res chain seq x y z
N MET A 1 -26.40 46.41 -39.23
CA MET A 1 -26.27 46.79 -40.63
C MET A 1 -24.90 46.26 -41.06
N ILE A 2 -24.80 45.22 -41.68
CA ILE A 2 -24.86 44.66 -43.01
C ILE A 2 -24.68 43.14 -42.89
N ILE A 3 -25.68 42.47 -43.36
CA ILE A 3 -25.80 41.05 -43.63
C ILE A 3 -24.95 40.70 -44.86
N ARG A 4 -24.25 39.58 -44.88
CA ARG A 4 -23.98 38.84 -46.12
C ARG A 4 -24.17 37.35 -45.95
N LEU A 5 -25.14 36.85 -46.72
CA LEU A 5 -25.54 35.47 -46.96
C LEU A 5 -24.81 34.85 -48.15
N PHE A 6 -24.58 33.51 -48.07
CA PHE A 6 -24.68 32.47 -49.13
C PHE A 6 -23.51 32.27 -50.13
N PRO A 7 -23.42 31.08 -50.81
CA PRO A 7 -24.34 29.94 -50.91
C PRO A 7 -23.67 28.53 -50.83
N ARG A 8 -24.55 27.50 -50.74
CA ARG A 8 -24.30 26.11 -51.06
C ARG A 8 -24.21 25.87 -52.57
N PRO A 9 -23.62 24.71 -53.02
CA PRO A 9 -24.20 23.95 -54.15
C PRO A 9 -24.54 22.51 -53.81
N VAL A 10 -25.63 22.09 -54.40
CA VAL A 10 -26.22 20.78 -54.58
C VAL A 10 -25.75 20.23 -55.95
N PHE A 11 -25.82 18.93 -56.16
CA PHE A 11 -25.84 18.10 -57.38
C PHE A 11 -24.81 16.98 -57.31
N ALA A 12 -24.99 15.75 -57.83
CA ALA A 12 -26.14 15.12 -58.50
C ALA A 12 -25.95 13.59 -58.42
N ARG A 13 -27.04 12.87 -58.54
CA ARG A 13 -27.14 11.42 -58.73
C ARG A 13 -26.62 11.02 -60.12
N THR A 14 -26.01 9.81 -60.21
CA THR A 14 -26.01 9.07 -61.47
C THR A 14 -26.25 7.60 -61.23
N VAL A 15 -27.29 7.08 -61.79
CA VAL A 15 -27.71 5.69 -61.92
C VAL A 15 -27.12 5.16 -63.22
N ALA A 16 -26.54 3.98 -63.21
CA ALA A 16 -26.30 3.21 -64.43
C ALA A 16 -26.64 1.73 -64.21
N LEU A 17 -27.61 1.29 -64.90
CA LEU A 17 -28.09 -0.07 -65.10
C LEU A 17 -27.35 -0.64 -66.34
N THR A 18 -26.83 -1.86 -66.27
CA THR A 18 -26.75 -2.71 -67.46
C THR A 18 -26.80 -4.21 -67.13
N THR A 19 -27.62 -4.85 -67.80
CA THR A 19 -28.08 -6.20 -68.03
C THR A 19 -27.03 -7.20 -68.62
N GLY A 20 -27.29 -8.51 -68.42
CA GLY A 20 -26.93 -9.60 -69.33
C GLY A 20 -26.32 -10.81 -68.67
N LEU A 21 -26.93 -11.87 -68.42
CA LEU A 21 -27.43 -13.03 -69.20
C LEU A 21 -26.46 -14.24 -69.25
N ALA A 22 -27.04 -15.43 -68.99
CA ALA A 22 -26.63 -16.82 -69.32
C ALA A 22 -25.61 -17.47 -68.35
N GLY A 23 -25.87 -18.45 -67.51
CA GLY A 23 -26.46 -19.77 -67.85
C GLY A 23 -25.35 -20.81 -67.97
N LEU A 24 -25.09 -21.59 -66.90
CA LEU A 24 -24.65 -23.00 -67.05
C LEU A 24 -24.95 -23.80 -65.77
N LEU A 25 -25.80 -24.82 -65.93
CA LEU A 25 -26.10 -25.84 -64.93
C LEU A 25 -24.90 -26.76 -64.83
N ALA A 26 -24.33 -26.93 -63.65
CA ALA A 26 -23.45 -28.05 -63.33
C ALA A 26 -23.92 -28.65 -62.00
N LEU A 27 -24.44 -29.88 -62.08
CA LEU A 27 -24.74 -30.71 -60.92
C LEU A 27 -23.43 -31.12 -60.21
N LEU A 28 -23.33 -30.80 -58.93
CA LEU A 28 -22.32 -31.32 -58.01
C LEU A 28 -22.98 -31.92 -56.79
N PRO A 29 -22.43 -32.99 -56.20
CA PRO A 29 -23.10 -33.81 -55.19
C PRO A 29 -23.22 -33.06 -53.85
N ALA A 30 -24.34 -33.27 -53.17
CA ALA A 30 -24.64 -32.75 -51.85
C ALA A 30 -23.64 -33.32 -50.83
N ALA A 31 -22.67 -32.51 -50.41
CA ALA A 31 -21.90 -32.77 -49.20
C ALA A 31 -22.76 -32.43 -47.99
N VAL A 32 -23.11 -33.43 -47.20
CA VAL A 32 -23.77 -33.28 -45.91
C VAL A 32 -22.80 -32.53 -44.98
N SER A 33 -23.03 -31.23 -44.81
CA SER A 33 -22.32 -30.43 -43.81
C SER A 33 -22.88 -30.76 -42.44
N VAL A 34 -22.13 -31.49 -41.65
CA VAL A 34 -22.33 -31.63 -40.20
C VAL A 34 -22.16 -30.23 -39.59
N PRO A 35 -23.14 -29.67 -38.85
CA PRO A 35 -22.95 -28.41 -38.17
C PRO A 35 -21.91 -28.61 -37.08
N THR A 36 -20.71 -28.06 -37.32
CA THR A 36 -19.73 -27.87 -36.26
C THR A 36 -20.34 -26.86 -35.29
N ALA A 37 -20.75 -27.33 -34.12
CA ALA A 37 -21.14 -26.47 -33.04
C ALA A 37 -19.96 -25.54 -32.72
N THR A 38 -20.01 -24.29 -33.21
CA THR A 38 -19.17 -23.22 -32.72
C THR A 38 -19.45 -23.06 -31.24
N ALA A 39 -18.53 -23.56 -30.41
CA ALA A 39 -18.54 -23.27 -29.01
C ALA A 39 -18.51 -21.75 -28.88
N SER A 40 -19.64 -21.17 -28.50
CA SER A 40 -19.73 -19.78 -28.05
C SER A 40 -18.73 -19.63 -26.93
N THR A 41 -17.58 -19.06 -27.23
CA THR A 41 -16.66 -18.56 -26.22
C THR A 41 -17.40 -17.45 -25.49
N GLY A 42 -18.11 -17.85 -24.43
CA GLY A 42 -18.62 -16.91 -23.44
C GLY A 42 -17.47 -15.98 -23.07
N GLY A 43 -17.71 -14.67 -23.17
CA GLY A 43 -16.74 -13.62 -22.87
C GLY A 43 -16.21 -13.76 -21.47
N GLY A 44 -15.23 -14.64 -21.28
CA GLY A 44 -14.43 -14.71 -20.08
C GLY A 44 -13.68 -13.39 -19.97
N LEU A 45 -13.95 -12.63 -18.90
CA LEU A 45 -13.14 -11.48 -18.51
C LEU A 45 -11.68 -11.89 -18.70
N SER A 46 -11.00 -11.28 -19.66
CA SER A 46 -9.60 -11.56 -19.99
C SER A 46 -8.80 -11.51 -18.69
N ARG A 47 -8.34 -12.67 -18.24
CA ARG A 47 -7.65 -12.82 -16.96
C ARG A 47 -6.44 -11.89 -16.98
N ALA A 48 -6.37 -10.96 -16.03
CA ALA A 48 -5.26 -10.04 -15.92
C ALA A 48 -3.96 -10.84 -15.90
N ASP A 49 -2.99 -10.46 -16.74
CA ASP A 49 -1.65 -11.05 -16.72
C ASP A 49 -0.85 -10.45 -15.57
N PRO A 50 -0.68 -11.15 -14.44
CA PRO A 50 0.03 -10.59 -13.29
C PRO A 50 1.51 -10.34 -13.59
N SER A 51 2.08 -10.92 -14.65
CA SER A 51 3.47 -10.72 -15.03
C SER A 51 3.77 -9.28 -15.49
N LEU A 52 2.76 -8.56 -15.98
CA LEU A 52 2.92 -7.17 -16.40
C LEU A 52 3.37 -6.24 -15.25
N LEU A 53 2.87 -6.46 -14.05
CA LEU A 53 3.19 -5.61 -12.89
C LEU A 53 4.65 -5.73 -12.45
N TYR A 54 5.33 -6.85 -12.77
CA TYR A 54 6.75 -7.07 -12.47
C TYR A 54 7.69 -6.47 -13.53
N ARG A 55 7.17 -6.03 -14.67
CA ARG A 55 7.97 -5.37 -15.70
C ARG A 55 8.21 -3.91 -15.35
N PRO A 56 9.39 -3.33 -15.65
CA PRO A 56 9.62 -1.92 -15.46
C PRO A 56 8.79 -1.07 -16.42
N GLY A 57 8.58 0.21 -16.07
CA GLY A 57 7.83 1.15 -16.87
C GLY A 57 6.34 1.24 -16.52
N THR A 58 5.59 1.94 -17.36
CA THR A 58 4.16 2.19 -17.18
C THR A 58 3.35 1.14 -17.93
N HIS A 59 2.42 0.51 -17.25
CA HIS A 59 1.54 -0.51 -17.79
C HIS A 59 0.07 -0.08 -17.65
N VAL A 60 -0.62 -0.05 -18.79
CA VAL A 60 -2.06 0.16 -18.93
C VAL A 60 -2.57 -0.68 -20.10
N ARG A 61 -3.74 -1.25 -19.98
CA ARG A 61 -4.41 -1.99 -21.07
C ARG A 61 -5.66 -1.23 -21.46
N ALA A 62 -5.45 -0.17 -22.26
CA ALA A 62 -6.52 0.68 -22.76
C ALA A 62 -7.35 -0.06 -23.83
N THR A 63 -8.68 0.08 -23.77
CA THR A 63 -9.58 -0.23 -24.88
C THR A 63 -9.83 1.04 -25.71
N SER A 64 -10.54 0.90 -26.83
CA SER A 64 -10.89 2.06 -27.68
C SER A 64 -11.60 3.16 -26.86
N GLY A 65 -11.13 4.40 -26.98
CA GLY A 65 -11.70 5.55 -26.27
C GLY A 65 -11.21 5.77 -24.83
N ALA A 66 -10.29 4.92 -24.32
CA ALA A 66 -9.71 5.16 -23.00
C ALA A 66 -8.77 6.38 -23.02
N PRO A 67 -8.81 7.25 -21.99
CA PRO A 67 -7.84 8.33 -21.86
C PRO A 67 -6.44 7.77 -21.65
N ALA A 68 -5.43 8.40 -22.27
CA ALA A 68 -4.03 8.03 -22.04
C ALA A 68 -3.63 8.24 -20.57
N PRO A 69 -2.76 7.39 -19.99
CA PRO A 69 -2.25 7.62 -18.65
C PRO A 69 -1.46 8.94 -18.59
N PRO A 70 -1.51 9.65 -17.43
CA PRO A 70 -0.79 10.91 -17.28
C PRO A 70 0.71 10.74 -17.50
N LYS A 71 1.31 11.60 -18.33
CA LYS A 71 2.75 11.58 -18.62
C LYS A 71 3.59 12.39 -17.62
N GLU A 72 2.96 13.35 -16.95
CA GLU A 72 3.58 14.28 -16.02
C GLU A 72 3.78 13.74 -14.59
N VAL A 73 3.47 12.46 -14.36
CA VAL A 73 3.72 11.82 -13.06
C VAL A 73 5.19 11.45 -12.94
N SER A 74 5.89 12.11 -12.03
CA SER A 74 7.33 11.96 -11.83
C SER A 74 7.71 10.92 -10.77
N ALA A 75 6.74 10.32 -10.10
CA ALA A 75 6.96 9.34 -9.04
C ALA A 75 7.73 8.12 -9.54
N LEU A 76 8.70 7.67 -8.76
CA LEU A 76 9.53 6.49 -9.08
C LEU A 76 8.71 5.19 -9.16
N SER A 77 7.57 5.16 -8.47
CA SER A 77 6.65 4.03 -8.49
C SER A 77 5.25 4.51 -8.11
N TRP A 78 4.22 4.01 -8.82
CA TRP A 78 2.83 4.29 -8.51
C TRP A 78 1.90 3.16 -8.99
N VAL A 79 0.72 3.06 -8.35
CA VAL A 79 -0.36 2.13 -8.72
C VAL A 79 -1.69 2.86 -8.62
N VAL A 80 -2.59 2.61 -9.57
CA VAL A 80 -4.02 2.97 -9.50
C VAL A 80 -4.84 1.70 -9.55
N ALA A 81 -5.69 1.49 -8.54
CA ALA A 81 -6.49 0.28 -8.42
C ALA A 81 -7.91 0.55 -7.89
N ASP A 82 -8.85 -0.30 -8.26
CA ASP A 82 -10.19 -0.33 -7.68
C ASP A 82 -10.14 -1.01 -6.31
N ALA A 83 -10.48 -0.28 -5.25
CA ALA A 83 -10.37 -0.77 -3.87
C ALA A 83 -11.38 -1.89 -3.57
N ARG A 84 -12.54 -1.92 -4.24
CA ARG A 84 -13.58 -2.94 -4.04
C ARG A 84 -13.17 -4.27 -4.68
N THR A 85 -12.83 -4.25 -5.96
CA THR A 85 -12.50 -5.46 -6.73
C THR A 85 -11.04 -5.90 -6.57
N GLY A 86 -10.13 -4.97 -6.25
CA GLY A 86 -8.69 -5.20 -6.27
C GLY A 86 -8.07 -5.10 -7.66
N ALA A 87 -8.85 -4.80 -8.69
CA ALA A 87 -8.34 -4.67 -10.06
C ALA A 87 -7.35 -3.50 -10.16
N VAL A 88 -6.14 -3.75 -10.66
CA VAL A 88 -5.13 -2.73 -10.95
C VAL A 88 -5.40 -2.18 -12.35
N LEU A 89 -5.75 -0.90 -12.44
CA LEU A 89 -6.09 -0.22 -13.69
C LEU A 89 -4.85 0.18 -14.47
N ALA A 90 -3.85 0.70 -13.76
CA ALA A 90 -2.54 1.05 -14.30
C ALA A 90 -1.50 1.06 -13.18
N ALA A 91 -0.23 0.91 -13.56
CA ALA A 91 0.89 1.00 -12.64
C ALA A 91 2.16 1.45 -13.36
N HIS A 92 3.08 2.02 -12.60
CA HIS A 92 4.45 2.31 -13.04
C HIS A 92 5.41 1.72 -12.02
N ASN A 93 6.31 0.84 -12.48
CA ASN A 93 7.30 0.17 -11.63
C ASN A 93 6.67 -0.39 -10.34
N ALA A 94 5.51 -1.07 -10.44
CA ALA A 94 4.64 -1.43 -9.31
C ALA A 94 5.36 -2.12 -8.15
N HIS A 95 6.31 -3.00 -8.45
CA HIS A 95 7.09 -3.80 -7.50
C HIS A 95 8.49 -3.24 -7.20
N ARG A 96 8.76 -1.97 -7.60
CA ARG A 96 10.03 -1.32 -7.25
C ARG A 96 10.15 -1.17 -5.74
N ALA A 97 11.21 -1.76 -5.15
CA ALA A 97 11.50 -1.63 -3.73
C ALA A 97 11.99 -0.22 -3.39
N LEU A 98 11.26 0.49 -2.55
CA LEU A 98 11.54 1.85 -2.10
C LEU A 98 11.24 1.97 -0.60
N PRO A 99 11.90 2.88 0.15
CA PRO A 99 11.54 3.17 1.52
C PRO A 99 10.09 3.69 1.61
N PRO A 100 9.25 3.13 2.50
CA PRO A 100 7.83 3.48 2.57
C PRO A 100 7.53 4.76 3.36
N ALA A 101 8.43 5.23 4.19
CA ALA A 101 8.14 6.25 5.21
C ALA A 101 6.90 5.86 6.04
N SER A 102 6.18 6.84 6.57
CA SER A 102 4.99 6.65 7.40
C SER A 102 3.78 6.01 6.68
N THR A 103 3.83 5.74 5.36
CA THR A 103 2.80 4.93 4.71
C THR A 103 2.81 3.48 5.21
N LEU A 104 3.94 3.00 5.78
CA LEU A 104 4.03 1.69 6.43
C LEU A 104 3.12 1.58 7.67
N LYS A 105 2.74 2.70 8.30
CA LYS A 105 1.75 2.72 9.39
C LYS A 105 0.38 2.16 8.97
N THR A 106 0.10 2.10 7.67
CA THR A 106 -1.07 1.41 7.13
C THR A 106 -1.01 -0.09 7.45
N LEU A 107 0.14 -0.74 7.21
CA LEU A 107 0.35 -2.14 7.59
C LEU A 107 0.34 -2.32 9.12
N PHE A 108 0.97 -1.40 9.87
CA PHE A 108 0.90 -1.42 11.34
C PHE A 108 -0.56 -1.42 11.82
N ALA A 109 -1.39 -0.51 11.30
CA ALA A 109 -2.79 -0.43 11.68
C ALA A 109 -3.58 -1.69 11.27
N VAL A 110 -3.39 -2.22 10.06
CA VAL A 110 -4.02 -3.48 9.61
C VAL A 110 -3.65 -4.66 10.52
N THR A 111 -2.44 -4.63 11.10
CA THR A 111 -1.94 -5.69 11.98
C THR A 111 -2.41 -5.55 13.42
N ALA A 112 -2.30 -4.36 14.00
CA ALA A 112 -2.44 -4.15 15.44
C ALA A 112 -3.86 -3.69 15.84
N LEU A 113 -4.58 -2.97 14.97
CA LEU A 113 -5.91 -2.42 15.29
C LEU A 113 -6.96 -3.50 15.68
N PRO A 114 -7.00 -4.69 15.05
CA PRO A 114 -7.92 -5.75 15.46
C PRO A 114 -7.57 -6.40 16.80
N ARG A 115 -6.35 -6.20 17.29
CA ARG A 115 -5.82 -6.88 18.49
C ARG A 115 -5.94 -6.05 19.75
N ILE A 116 -6.11 -4.73 19.62
CA ILE A 116 -6.15 -3.79 20.72
C ILE A 116 -7.53 -3.13 20.73
N PRO A 117 -8.45 -3.52 21.64
CA PRO A 117 -9.79 -2.92 21.72
C PRO A 117 -9.72 -1.41 21.93
N SER A 118 -10.52 -0.65 21.19
CA SER A 118 -10.50 0.82 21.19
C SER A 118 -10.86 1.47 22.55
N GLY A 119 -11.65 0.78 23.37
CA GLY A 119 -12.01 1.22 24.73
C GLY A 119 -10.97 0.89 25.80
N THR A 120 -9.85 0.23 25.44
CA THR A 120 -8.75 -0.01 26.37
C THR A 120 -8.07 1.30 26.75
N ARG A 121 -7.72 1.45 28.02
CA ARG A 121 -6.95 2.60 28.53
C ARG A 121 -5.54 2.16 28.89
N HIS A 122 -4.56 3.01 28.61
CA HIS A 122 -3.15 2.75 28.93
C HIS A 122 -2.53 3.97 29.59
N ARG A 123 -1.93 3.76 30.77
CA ARG A 123 -1.10 4.80 31.40
C ARG A 123 0.31 4.72 30.85
N VAL A 124 0.67 5.71 30.05
CA VAL A 124 1.96 5.77 29.36
C VAL A 124 3.10 5.96 30.34
N THR A 125 4.14 5.17 30.21
CA THR A 125 5.37 5.30 30.97
C THR A 125 6.49 5.92 30.11
N ARG A 126 7.60 6.32 30.73
CA ARG A 126 8.79 6.75 29.96
C ARG A 126 9.35 5.61 29.09
N ALA A 127 9.23 4.37 29.54
CA ALA A 127 9.68 3.19 28.81
C ALA A 127 8.86 2.97 27.53
N ASP A 128 7.58 3.30 27.52
CA ASP A 128 6.72 3.19 26.32
C ASP A 128 7.18 4.12 25.19
N LEU A 129 7.83 5.23 25.50
CA LEU A 129 8.32 6.22 24.56
C LEU A 129 9.81 6.06 24.22
N ALA A 130 10.49 5.11 24.86
CA ALA A 130 11.90 4.87 24.60
C ALA A 130 12.16 4.45 23.14
N GLY A 131 13.19 5.05 22.53
CA GLY A 131 13.61 4.73 21.16
C GLY A 131 12.72 5.36 20.07
N VAL A 132 11.96 6.40 20.37
CA VAL A 132 11.39 7.26 19.33
C VAL A 132 12.54 7.97 18.62
N GLY A 133 12.67 7.79 17.31
CA GLY A 133 13.77 8.35 16.51
C GLY A 133 13.76 9.89 16.49
N ALA A 134 14.94 10.48 16.45
CA ALA A 134 15.08 11.94 16.35
C ALA A 134 14.43 12.49 15.06
N GLY A 135 13.75 13.64 15.14
CA GLY A 135 13.04 14.21 13.98
C GLY A 135 11.73 13.50 13.62
N SER A 136 11.28 12.51 14.42
CA SER A 136 10.00 11.83 14.22
C SER A 136 8.82 12.80 14.33
N SER A 137 7.78 12.55 13.52
CA SER A 137 6.46 13.14 13.78
C SER A 137 5.90 12.61 15.09
N LEU A 138 5.39 13.48 15.94
CA LEU A 138 4.81 13.17 17.24
C LEU A 138 3.38 13.72 17.33
N VAL A 139 2.51 13.03 18.06
CA VAL A 139 1.22 13.62 18.45
C VAL A 139 1.32 14.37 19.78
N GLY A 140 2.34 14.12 20.58
CA GLY A 140 2.59 14.79 21.85
C GLY A 140 2.12 13.98 23.07
N ILE A 141 2.44 12.70 23.10
CA ILE A 141 2.13 11.83 24.23
C ILE A 141 3.03 12.14 25.42
N THR A 142 2.43 12.31 26.60
CA THR A 142 3.12 12.65 27.85
C THR A 142 3.20 11.42 28.76
N PRO A 143 4.41 11.10 29.30
CA PRO A 143 4.55 10.05 30.33
C PRO A 143 3.75 10.35 31.59
N GLY A 144 3.18 9.34 32.20
CA GLY A 144 2.34 9.44 33.40
C GLY A 144 0.86 9.68 33.12
N GLN A 145 0.50 10.09 31.90
CA GLN A 145 -0.88 10.30 31.47
C GLN A 145 -1.52 9.01 30.97
N THR A 146 -2.83 8.90 31.13
CA THR A 146 -3.65 7.79 30.62
C THR A 146 -4.37 8.20 29.36
N TYR A 147 -4.24 7.39 28.31
CA TYR A 147 -4.88 7.59 27.00
C TYR A 147 -5.82 6.45 26.68
N ASP A 148 -6.93 6.76 26.02
CA ASP A 148 -7.73 5.75 25.36
C ASP A 148 -7.03 5.28 24.08
N VAL A 149 -7.09 3.97 23.79
CA VAL A 149 -6.50 3.41 22.55
C VAL A 149 -7.07 4.09 21.31
N ALA A 150 -8.34 4.53 21.36
CA ALA A 150 -8.92 5.31 20.26
C ALA A 150 -8.19 6.63 19.99
N ASP A 151 -7.70 7.32 21.05
CA ASP A 151 -6.92 8.55 20.87
C ASP A 151 -5.52 8.26 20.34
N LEU A 152 -4.88 7.21 20.82
CA LEU A 152 -3.59 6.78 20.27
C LEU A 152 -3.70 6.49 18.77
N TRP A 153 -4.76 5.82 18.30
CA TRP A 153 -5.00 5.63 16.86
C TRP A 153 -5.26 6.94 16.11
N ARG A 154 -5.96 7.90 16.70
CA ARG A 154 -6.07 9.26 16.12
C ARG A 154 -4.70 9.90 15.96
N GLY A 155 -3.82 9.77 16.97
CA GLY A 155 -2.41 10.22 16.88
C GLY A 155 -1.64 9.60 15.74
N VAL A 156 -1.79 8.28 15.51
CA VAL A 156 -1.15 7.56 14.38
C VAL A 156 -1.65 8.06 13.03
N PHE A 157 -2.96 8.20 12.85
CA PHE A 157 -3.52 8.53 11.55
C PHE A 157 -3.45 10.02 11.21
N LEU A 158 -3.75 10.91 12.17
CA LEU A 158 -3.82 12.35 11.92
C LEU A 158 -2.43 12.99 11.98
N SER A 159 -1.71 12.79 13.08
CA SER A 159 -0.40 13.43 13.31
C SER A 159 0.77 12.57 12.84
N SER A 160 0.51 11.35 12.32
CA SER A 160 1.59 10.40 11.97
C SER A 160 2.51 10.06 13.16
N GLY A 161 2.01 10.16 14.40
CA GLY A 161 2.77 10.09 15.64
C GLY A 161 3.53 8.80 15.84
N ASN A 162 4.87 8.86 15.86
CA ASN A 162 5.72 7.71 16.17
C ASN A 162 5.66 7.37 17.66
N ASP A 163 5.42 8.35 18.53
CA ASP A 163 5.10 8.18 19.95
C ASP A 163 3.86 7.30 20.15
N ALA A 164 2.77 7.56 19.41
CA ALA A 164 1.57 6.74 19.45
C ALA A 164 1.82 5.30 18.92
N VAL A 165 2.63 5.16 17.87
CA VAL A 165 3.04 3.83 17.37
C VAL A 165 3.82 3.06 18.42
N ARG A 166 4.73 3.73 19.16
CA ARG A 166 5.49 3.09 20.23
C ARG A 166 4.61 2.52 21.33
N VAL A 167 3.69 3.34 21.85
CA VAL A 167 2.74 2.92 22.89
C VAL A 167 1.90 1.74 22.40
N LEU A 168 1.28 1.86 21.23
CA LEU A 168 0.44 0.79 20.67
C LEU A 168 1.23 -0.48 20.36
N ALA A 169 2.48 -0.37 19.89
CA ALA A 169 3.34 -1.54 19.68
C ALA A 169 3.71 -2.22 21.02
N GLY A 170 3.94 -1.44 22.07
CA GLY A 170 4.09 -1.97 23.45
C GLY A 170 2.88 -2.79 23.86
N MET A 171 1.68 -2.23 23.71
CA MET A 171 0.41 -2.89 24.00
C MET A 171 0.14 -4.13 23.12
N ASN A 172 0.70 -4.18 21.91
CA ASN A 172 0.58 -5.30 20.96
C ASN A 172 1.62 -6.42 21.21
N GLY A 173 2.21 -6.48 22.39
CA GLY A 173 3.22 -7.49 22.77
C GLY A 173 4.67 -7.07 22.48
N GLY A 174 4.91 -5.76 22.33
CA GLY A 174 6.24 -5.16 22.20
C GLY A 174 6.69 -4.94 20.76
N TRP A 175 7.72 -4.10 20.61
CA TRP A 175 8.25 -3.63 19.32
C TRP A 175 8.64 -4.77 18.37
N LYS A 176 9.51 -5.68 18.85
CA LYS A 176 9.99 -6.83 18.05
C LYS A 176 8.87 -7.79 17.67
N SER A 177 7.89 -8.01 18.57
CA SER A 177 6.72 -8.83 18.29
C SER A 177 5.86 -8.21 17.20
N THR A 178 5.62 -6.91 17.28
CA THR A 178 4.84 -6.16 16.29
C THR A 178 5.49 -6.21 14.91
N ILE A 179 6.82 -6.06 14.81
CA ILE A 179 7.57 -6.23 13.55
C ILE A 179 7.29 -7.61 12.93
N ARG A 180 7.44 -8.69 13.72
CA ARG A 180 7.18 -10.05 13.22
C ARG A 180 5.73 -10.22 12.76
N GLN A 181 4.77 -9.68 13.51
CA GLN A 181 3.34 -9.74 13.17
C GLN A 181 3.04 -8.96 11.87
N MET A 182 3.62 -7.76 11.71
CA MET A 182 3.50 -6.98 10.48
C MET A 182 4.09 -7.71 9.28
N GLN A 183 5.28 -8.30 9.43
CA GLN A 183 5.89 -9.08 8.36
C GLN A 183 5.05 -10.32 7.99
N ALA A 184 4.47 -11.00 8.96
CA ALA A 184 3.55 -12.11 8.72
C ALA A 184 2.27 -11.63 8.02
N LYS A 185 1.71 -10.50 8.44
CA LYS A 185 0.52 -9.90 7.82
C LYS A 185 0.78 -9.45 6.38
N ALA A 186 1.94 -8.88 6.08
CA ALA A 186 2.32 -8.54 4.71
C ALA A 186 2.31 -9.79 3.81
N ARG A 187 2.93 -10.90 4.27
CA ARG A 187 2.94 -12.17 3.53
C ARG A 187 1.54 -12.75 3.34
N GLU A 188 0.70 -12.73 4.40
CA GLU A 188 -0.70 -13.18 4.36
C GLU A 188 -1.50 -12.43 3.29
N LEU A 189 -1.26 -11.13 3.15
CA LEU A 189 -1.92 -10.28 2.17
C LEU A 189 -1.32 -10.43 0.76
N GLY A 190 -0.25 -11.21 0.57
CA GLY A 190 0.43 -11.37 -0.71
C GLY A 190 1.40 -10.22 -1.04
N ALA A 191 1.67 -9.32 -0.10
CA ALA A 191 2.63 -8.23 -0.21
C ALA A 191 4.05 -8.76 0.03
N ARG A 192 4.81 -8.97 -1.05
CA ARG A 192 6.09 -9.70 -1.03
C ARG A 192 7.31 -8.80 -1.13
N ASP A 193 7.12 -7.54 -1.51
CA ASP A 193 8.21 -6.57 -1.64
C ASP A 193 8.52 -5.86 -0.31
N THR A 194 7.66 -6.08 0.71
CA THR A 194 7.77 -5.39 2.00
C THR A 194 8.67 -6.15 2.96
N ARG A 195 9.72 -5.47 3.42
CA ARG A 195 10.54 -5.86 4.55
C ARG A 195 10.33 -4.86 5.69
N VAL A 196 9.80 -5.35 6.80
CA VAL A 196 9.52 -4.53 8.00
C VAL A 196 10.71 -4.58 8.94
N VAL A 197 11.26 -3.41 9.26
CA VAL A 197 12.33 -3.23 10.26
C VAL A 197 11.82 -2.42 11.45
N SER A 198 10.94 -1.42 11.19
CA SER A 198 10.25 -0.67 12.24
C SER A 198 8.75 -0.58 11.94
N PRO A 199 7.85 -0.56 12.95
CA PRO A 199 6.42 -0.40 12.74
C PRO A 199 5.99 0.98 12.26
N ASP A 200 6.76 2.01 12.52
CA ASP A 200 6.44 3.41 12.27
C ASP A 200 6.86 3.93 10.89
N GLY A 201 7.68 3.17 10.17
CA GLY A 201 8.18 3.57 8.85
C GLY A 201 9.35 4.54 8.91
N TYR A 202 10.04 4.63 10.05
CA TYR A 202 11.28 5.40 10.16
C TYR A 202 12.37 4.85 9.22
N ASP A 203 13.36 5.68 8.86
CA ASP A 203 14.46 5.25 7.99
C ASP A 203 15.36 4.24 8.71
N GLU A 204 15.16 2.98 8.39
CA GLU A 204 15.93 1.85 8.92
C GLU A 204 16.64 1.09 7.80
N PRO A 205 17.88 0.67 7.98
CA PRO A 205 18.59 -0.11 6.97
C PRO A 205 17.82 -1.34 6.52
N GLY A 206 17.49 -1.40 5.23
CA GLY A 206 16.76 -2.49 4.61
C GLY A 206 15.25 -2.47 4.79
N GLN A 207 14.66 -1.41 5.36
CA GLN A 207 13.22 -1.21 5.37
C GLN A 207 12.74 -0.75 4.00
N VAL A 208 11.96 -1.58 3.34
CA VAL A 208 11.43 -1.30 1.99
C VAL A 208 9.98 -1.76 1.86
N SER A 209 9.30 -1.22 0.87
CA SER A 209 7.99 -1.64 0.36
C SER A 209 7.90 -1.31 -1.13
N SER A 210 6.73 -1.48 -1.74
CA SER A 210 6.46 -1.08 -3.12
C SER A 210 5.11 -0.37 -3.23
N ALA A 211 4.87 0.34 -4.34
CA ALA A 211 3.57 0.96 -4.57
C ALA A 211 2.45 -0.09 -4.62
N TYR A 212 2.74 -1.29 -5.13
CA TYR A 212 1.82 -2.42 -5.12
C TYR A 212 1.49 -2.87 -3.70
N ASP A 213 2.48 -3.14 -2.87
CA ASP A 213 2.28 -3.59 -1.49
C ASP A 213 1.54 -2.55 -0.66
N LEU A 214 1.89 -1.26 -0.83
CA LEU A 214 1.18 -0.16 -0.16
C LEU A 214 -0.29 -0.09 -0.60
N ALA A 215 -0.62 -0.36 -1.87
CA ALA A 215 -2.00 -0.45 -2.33
C ALA A 215 -2.74 -1.65 -1.72
N VAL A 216 -2.07 -2.80 -1.58
CA VAL A 216 -2.59 -3.98 -0.87
C VAL A 216 -2.94 -3.63 0.58
N PHE A 217 -2.05 -2.94 1.30
CA PHE A 217 -2.29 -2.52 2.68
C PHE A 217 -3.43 -1.50 2.79
N GLY A 218 -3.46 -0.51 1.87
CA GLY A 218 -4.54 0.47 1.81
C GLY A 218 -5.91 -0.19 1.59
N ARG A 219 -5.99 -1.14 0.65
CA ARG A 219 -7.21 -1.90 0.38
C ARG A 219 -7.64 -2.76 1.58
N ALA A 220 -6.70 -3.44 2.23
CA ALA A 220 -6.98 -4.24 3.42
C ALA A 220 -7.50 -3.39 4.58
N GLY A 221 -6.89 -2.23 4.82
CA GLY A 221 -7.30 -1.29 5.86
C GLY A 221 -8.70 -0.71 5.59
N LEU A 222 -9.01 -0.32 4.37
CA LEU A 222 -10.32 0.25 4.01
C LEU A 222 -11.49 -0.74 4.20
N LYS A 223 -11.24 -2.04 4.22
CA LYS A 223 -12.23 -3.06 4.57
C LYS A 223 -12.55 -3.12 6.08
N MET A 224 -11.74 -2.47 6.91
CA MET A 224 -11.91 -2.43 8.35
C MET A 224 -12.62 -1.12 8.75
N PRO A 225 -13.85 -1.15 9.33
CA PRO A 225 -14.61 0.06 9.62
C PRO A 225 -13.87 1.06 10.52
N ALA A 226 -13.17 0.58 11.56
CA ALA A 226 -12.40 1.44 12.46
C ALA A 226 -11.23 2.12 11.74
N PHE A 227 -10.49 1.40 10.89
CA PHE A 227 -9.41 1.97 10.08
C PHE A 227 -9.95 3.05 9.12
N ALA A 228 -11.04 2.75 8.40
CA ALA A 228 -11.65 3.69 7.46
C ALA A 228 -12.13 4.97 8.18
N LYS A 229 -12.67 4.84 9.39
CA LYS A 229 -13.04 5.99 10.23
C LYS A 229 -11.83 6.83 10.60
N TYR A 230 -10.74 6.23 11.10
CA TYR A 230 -9.55 6.99 11.51
C TYR A 230 -8.87 7.69 10.33
N CYS A 231 -8.66 7.01 9.21
CA CYS A 231 -7.95 7.60 8.06
C CYS A 231 -8.76 8.71 7.35
N ALA A 232 -10.10 8.71 7.45
CA ALA A 232 -10.98 9.73 6.91
C ALA A 232 -11.21 10.92 7.86
N THR A 233 -10.75 10.84 9.12
CA THR A 233 -10.91 11.91 10.11
C THR A 233 -10.01 13.09 9.75
N VAL A 234 -10.62 14.29 9.61
CA VAL A 234 -9.92 15.54 9.24
C VAL A 234 -9.27 16.18 10.46
N ASP A 235 -10.05 16.37 11.52
CA ASP A 235 -9.63 17.02 12.77
C ASP A 235 -10.14 16.21 13.97
N ALA A 236 -9.43 16.25 15.08
CA ALA A 236 -9.84 15.66 16.34
C ALA A 236 -9.31 16.45 17.55
N ARG A 237 -9.92 16.27 18.71
CA ARG A 237 -9.35 16.66 20.00
C ARG A 237 -8.44 15.53 20.48
N PHE A 238 -7.28 15.86 21.00
CA PHE A 238 -6.32 14.93 21.59
C PHE A 238 -6.06 15.29 23.05
N PRO A 239 -6.03 14.32 23.97
CA PRO A 239 -5.78 14.58 25.38
C PRO A 239 -4.39 15.20 25.59
N GLY A 240 -4.35 16.33 26.28
CA GLY A 240 -3.13 17.01 26.72
C GLY A 240 -2.90 16.82 28.22
N ASP A 241 -1.92 17.53 28.76
CA ASP A 241 -1.58 17.44 30.18
C ASP A 241 -2.68 17.96 31.10
N ARG A 242 -2.76 17.38 32.31
CA ARG A 242 -3.63 17.83 33.41
C ARG A 242 -5.11 17.97 33.03
N GLY A 243 -5.61 17.07 32.19
CA GLY A 243 -7.01 17.10 31.75
C GLY A 243 -7.32 18.12 30.64
N SER A 244 -6.31 18.81 30.11
CA SER A 244 -6.47 19.65 28.92
C SER A 244 -6.70 18.81 27.67
N ALA A 245 -7.05 19.44 26.55
CA ALA A 245 -7.09 18.82 25.25
C ALA A 245 -6.77 19.84 24.16
N PHE A 246 -6.03 19.43 23.12
CA PHE A 246 -5.67 20.26 21.99
C PHE A 246 -6.18 19.67 20.67
N GLY A 247 -6.23 20.52 19.64
CA GLY A 247 -6.65 20.07 18.31
C GLY A 247 -5.51 19.40 17.57
N ILE A 248 -5.80 18.28 16.91
CA ILE A 248 -4.90 17.65 15.94
C ILE A 248 -5.59 17.58 14.58
N ARG A 249 -4.82 17.79 13.53
CA ARG A 249 -5.31 17.77 12.15
C ARG A 249 -4.58 16.70 11.32
N ASN A 250 -5.33 16.05 10.44
CA ASN A 250 -4.76 15.05 9.54
C ASN A 250 -3.74 15.69 8.59
N THR A 251 -2.54 15.11 8.54
CA THR A 251 -1.44 15.57 7.69
C THR A 251 -1.63 15.30 6.20
N ASN A 252 -2.67 14.53 5.82
CA ASN A 252 -3.00 14.30 4.41
C ASN A 252 -3.64 15.56 3.81
N LYS A 253 -2.85 16.34 3.05
CA LYS A 253 -3.28 17.63 2.50
C LYS A 253 -4.40 17.51 1.47
N LEU A 254 -4.53 16.40 0.73
CA LEU A 254 -5.69 16.17 -0.14
C LEU A 254 -7.01 16.05 0.65
N LEU A 255 -6.93 15.59 1.90
CA LEU A 255 -8.09 15.50 2.79
C LEU A 255 -8.40 16.83 3.47
N THR A 256 -7.38 17.55 3.93
CA THR A 256 -7.53 18.73 4.78
C THR A 256 -7.54 20.05 4.03
N GLY A 257 -6.91 20.12 2.86
CA GLY A 257 -6.70 21.38 2.13
C GLY A 257 -5.64 22.27 2.74
N ALA A 258 -4.77 21.71 3.59
CA ALA A 258 -3.71 22.48 4.23
C ALA A 258 -2.61 22.91 3.23
N ASP A 259 -1.88 23.97 3.59
CA ASP A 259 -0.70 24.49 2.89
C ASP A 259 -0.93 24.73 1.38
N GLY A 260 -2.11 25.23 1.02
CA GLY A 260 -2.45 25.57 -0.37
C GLY A 260 -2.84 24.36 -1.25
N VAL A 261 -2.79 23.13 -0.75
CA VAL A 261 -3.25 21.96 -1.51
C VAL A 261 -4.78 21.93 -1.53
N ARG A 262 -5.38 22.03 -2.70
CA ARG A 262 -6.85 21.97 -2.84
C ARG A 262 -7.35 20.59 -2.39
N ARG A 263 -8.41 20.58 -1.55
CA ARG A 263 -9.08 19.32 -1.15
C ARG A 263 -9.48 18.49 -2.37
N TYR A 264 -9.38 17.18 -2.26
CA TYR A 264 -9.88 16.26 -3.28
C TYR A 264 -11.28 15.79 -2.90
N ARG A 265 -12.28 16.13 -3.77
CA ARG A 265 -13.68 15.76 -3.51
C ARG A 265 -13.84 14.24 -3.48
N GLY A 266 -14.42 13.72 -2.40
CA GLY A 266 -14.63 12.29 -2.20
C GLY A 266 -13.43 11.56 -1.62
N LEU A 267 -12.35 12.25 -1.19
CA LEU A 267 -11.22 11.60 -0.52
C LEU A 267 -11.68 10.99 0.82
N ILE A 268 -11.29 9.74 1.05
CA ILE A 268 -11.59 8.97 2.27
C ILE A 268 -10.33 8.52 3.03
N GLY A 269 -9.17 9.03 2.66
CA GLY A 269 -7.87 8.73 3.30
C GLY A 269 -6.81 8.46 2.23
N VAL A 270 -5.65 7.79 2.51
CA VAL A 270 -5.42 6.85 3.62
C VAL A 270 -4.28 7.35 4.52
N LYS A 271 -3.03 7.43 3.99
CA LYS A 271 -1.85 7.82 4.76
C LYS A 271 -0.78 8.44 3.87
N ASN A 272 -0.18 9.52 4.32
CA ASN A 272 1.00 10.14 3.74
C ASN A 272 2.25 9.82 4.58
N GLY A 273 3.43 9.98 3.97
CA GLY A 273 4.71 9.81 4.62
C GLY A 273 5.79 10.69 4.01
N TYR A 274 6.79 11.00 4.80
CA TYR A 274 8.03 11.63 4.37
C TYR A 274 9.16 11.20 5.30
N THR A 275 10.28 10.84 4.72
CA THR A 275 11.58 10.71 5.38
C THR A 275 12.67 11.16 4.40
N THR A 276 13.88 11.36 4.89
CA THR A 276 14.99 11.77 4.02
C THR A 276 15.28 10.74 2.92
N ASN A 277 15.22 9.44 3.26
CA ASN A 277 15.52 8.38 2.28
C ASN A 277 14.33 8.05 1.36
N ALA A 278 13.10 8.17 1.85
CA ALA A 278 11.91 7.86 1.07
C ALA A 278 11.48 8.99 0.14
N GLY A 279 11.82 10.25 0.46
CA GLY A 279 11.09 11.36 -0.11
C GLY A 279 9.61 11.33 0.33
N ASN A 280 8.74 11.93 -0.46
CA ASN A 280 7.31 11.91 -0.19
C ASN A 280 6.65 10.62 -0.66
N THR A 281 5.77 10.06 0.16
CA THR A 281 4.96 8.88 -0.14
C THR A 281 3.49 9.10 0.21
N LEU A 282 2.56 8.50 -0.54
CA LEU A 282 1.13 8.67 -0.30
C LEU A 282 0.35 7.42 -0.72
N ILE A 283 -0.56 7.00 0.12
CA ILE A 283 -1.69 6.14 -0.22
C ILE A 283 -2.92 7.04 -0.17
N ALA A 284 -3.53 7.32 -1.31
CA ALA A 284 -4.76 8.08 -1.42
C ALA A 284 -5.92 7.19 -1.83
N ALA A 285 -7.09 7.37 -1.22
CA ALA A 285 -8.31 6.68 -1.61
C ALA A 285 -9.45 7.68 -1.75
N ALA A 286 -10.20 7.56 -2.84
CA ALA A 286 -11.35 8.42 -3.09
C ALA A 286 -12.55 7.63 -3.60
N ARG A 287 -13.77 8.12 -3.27
CA ARG A 287 -15.04 7.54 -3.69
C ARG A 287 -15.80 8.50 -4.58
N ARG A 288 -16.29 8.01 -5.72
CA ARG A 288 -17.25 8.69 -6.59
C ARG A 288 -18.35 7.69 -6.96
N GLY A 289 -19.59 7.96 -6.50
CA GLY A 289 -20.68 6.99 -6.63
C GLY A 289 -20.30 5.65 -5.97
N ASP A 290 -20.49 4.56 -6.68
CA ASP A 290 -20.21 3.21 -6.20
C ASP A 290 -18.74 2.77 -6.35
N ARG A 291 -17.90 3.60 -6.99
CA ARG A 291 -16.51 3.30 -7.23
C ARG A 291 -15.61 3.92 -6.18
N THR A 292 -14.71 3.12 -5.65
CA THR A 292 -13.64 3.59 -4.77
C THR A 292 -12.30 3.23 -5.40
N LEU A 293 -11.48 4.24 -5.69
CA LEU A 293 -10.13 4.05 -6.23
C LEU A 293 -9.08 4.31 -5.17
N LEU A 294 -7.99 3.56 -5.28
CA LEU A 294 -6.72 3.76 -4.58
C LEU A 294 -5.68 4.27 -5.58
N ALA A 295 -4.89 5.27 -5.18
CA ALA A 295 -3.66 5.67 -5.83
C ALA A 295 -2.53 5.63 -4.80
N THR A 296 -1.47 4.90 -5.10
CA THR A 296 -0.21 4.94 -4.35
C THR A 296 0.83 5.70 -5.15
N VAL A 297 1.58 6.57 -4.49
CA VAL A 297 2.63 7.41 -5.10
C VAL A 297 3.86 7.35 -4.22
N MET A 298 5.01 6.98 -4.78
CA MET A 298 6.26 6.87 -4.04
C MET A 298 7.35 7.71 -4.70
N ASN A 299 7.91 8.61 -3.92
CA ASN A 299 9.08 9.42 -4.25
C ASN A 299 8.98 10.17 -5.60
N PRO A 300 8.10 11.18 -5.73
CA PRO A 300 8.05 12.07 -6.87
C PRO A 300 9.37 12.82 -7.07
N GLN A 301 9.79 12.98 -8.33
CA GLN A 301 11.09 13.52 -8.74
C GLN A 301 11.01 14.92 -9.37
N SER A 302 9.82 15.49 -9.52
CA SER A 302 9.64 16.80 -10.17
C SER A 302 10.25 17.97 -9.39
N GLY A 303 10.58 17.79 -8.10
CA GLY A 303 11.01 18.89 -7.21
C GLY A 303 9.90 19.89 -6.86
N ALA A 304 8.71 19.76 -7.44
CA ALA A 304 7.60 20.65 -7.18
C ALA A 304 7.08 20.51 -5.75
N SER A 305 6.72 21.65 -5.14
CA SER A 305 6.06 21.64 -3.83
C SER A 305 4.78 20.83 -3.91
N HIS A 306 4.60 19.92 -2.95
CA HIS A 306 3.39 19.08 -2.87
C HIS A 306 3.17 18.10 -4.04
N ALA A 307 4.20 17.79 -4.85
CA ALA A 307 4.12 16.89 -6.01
C ALA A 307 3.37 15.60 -5.70
N VAL A 308 3.62 14.95 -4.56
CA VAL A 308 2.95 13.70 -4.17
C VAL A 308 1.43 13.81 -4.12
N TYR A 309 0.90 14.96 -3.73
CA TYR A 309 -0.55 15.21 -3.66
C TYR A 309 -1.14 15.52 -5.04
N GLU A 310 -0.46 16.33 -5.84
CA GLU A 310 -0.94 16.67 -7.19
C GLU A 310 -0.84 15.48 -8.13
N GLU A 311 0.21 14.69 -8.07
CA GLU A 311 0.34 13.45 -8.83
C GLU A 311 -0.72 12.42 -8.44
N ALA A 312 -0.99 12.25 -7.12
CA ALA A 312 -2.07 11.38 -6.67
C ALA A 312 -3.46 11.88 -7.14
N ARG A 313 -3.68 13.21 -7.17
CA ARG A 313 -4.89 13.83 -7.74
C ARG A 313 -5.04 13.48 -9.21
N THR A 314 -3.98 13.67 -9.98
CA THR A 314 -3.93 13.38 -11.42
C THR A 314 -4.22 11.91 -11.70
N LEU A 315 -3.58 11.01 -10.97
CA LEU A 315 -3.79 9.55 -11.07
C LEU A 315 -5.22 9.14 -10.69
N LEU A 316 -5.79 9.71 -9.62
CA LEU A 316 -7.17 9.43 -9.23
C LEU A 316 -8.16 9.95 -10.27
N ASN A 317 -7.96 11.18 -10.81
CA ASN A 317 -8.82 11.73 -11.86
C ASN A 317 -8.81 10.84 -13.10
N TRP A 318 -7.60 10.52 -13.59
CA TRP A 318 -7.43 9.59 -14.70
C TRP A 318 -8.09 8.24 -14.42
N GLY A 319 -7.87 7.68 -13.25
CA GLY A 319 -8.44 6.38 -12.88
C GLY A 319 -9.97 6.36 -12.90
N PHE A 320 -10.63 7.41 -12.41
CA PHE A 320 -12.10 7.50 -12.47
C PHE A 320 -12.62 7.64 -13.89
N GLU A 321 -11.91 8.35 -14.76
CA GLU A 321 -12.26 8.51 -16.17
C GLU A 321 -11.98 7.25 -16.98
N ALA A 322 -10.80 6.66 -16.79
CA ALA A 322 -10.33 5.51 -17.55
C ALA A 322 -10.98 4.18 -17.14
N ALA A 323 -11.45 4.06 -15.90
CA ALA A 323 -11.90 2.77 -15.35
C ALA A 323 -12.96 2.02 -16.17
N PRO A 324 -13.90 2.68 -16.91
CA PRO A 324 -14.83 1.96 -17.79
C PRO A 324 -14.18 1.40 -19.05
N ALA A 325 -13.02 1.96 -19.46
CA ALA A 325 -12.38 1.72 -20.75
C ALA A 325 -10.96 1.15 -20.63
N VAL A 326 -10.62 0.55 -19.48
CA VAL A 326 -9.34 -0.16 -19.30
C VAL A 326 -9.58 -1.58 -18.81
N THR A 327 -8.83 -2.52 -19.35
CA THR A 327 -8.75 -3.87 -18.82
C THR A 327 -7.70 -3.92 -17.71
N PRO A 328 -7.97 -4.55 -16.56
CA PRO A 328 -6.99 -4.63 -15.48
C PRO A 328 -5.65 -5.22 -15.94
N VAL A 329 -4.55 -4.61 -15.51
CA VAL A 329 -3.18 -5.09 -15.75
C VAL A 329 -2.73 -6.07 -14.66
N GLY A 330 -3.49 -6.21 -13.58
CA GLY A 330 -3.22 -7.11 -12.47
C GLY A 330 -4.29 -7.03 -11.39
N SER A 331 -4.02 -7.63 -10.24
CA SER A 331 -4.93 -7.66 -9.10
C SER A 331 -4.15 -7.47 -7.79
N LEU A 332 -4.74 -6.72 -6.84
CA LEU A 332 -4.26 -6.61 -5.45
C LEU A 332 -4.71 -7.80 -4.58
N GLU A 333 -5.38 -8.79 -5.13
CA GLU A 333 -5.75 -10.00 -4.41
C GLU A 333 -4.60 -10.99 -4.42
N ALA A 334 -4.31 -11.56 -3.24
CA ALA A 334 -3.37 -12.67 -3.16
C ALA A 334 -3.81 -13.80 -4.12
N PRO A 335 -2.87 -14.43 -4.85
CA PRO A 335 -3.19 -15.59 -5.66
C PRO A 335 -3.93 -16.62 -4.80
N ARG A 336 -5.14 -16.98 -5.23
CA ARG A 336 -5.89 -18.06 -4.55
C ARG A 336 -5.15 -19.37 -4.79
N PRO A 337 -4.87 -20.17 -3.73
CA PRO A 337 -4.34 -21.52 -3.93
C PRO A 337 -5.22 -22.26 -4.93
N PRO A 338 -4.66 -23.08 -5.82
CA PRO A 338 -5.46 -23.90 -6.71
C PRO A 338 -6.44 -24.72 -5.87
N SER A 339 -7.73 -24.64 -6.21
CA SER A 339 -8.75 -25.47 -5.55
C SER A 339 -8.33 -26.92 -5.71
N PRO A 340 -8.35 -27.72 -4.64
CA PRO A 340 -8.07 -29.15 -4.77
C PRO A 340 -8.99 -29.72 -5.86
N PRO A 341 -8.51 -30.62 -6.70
CA PRO A 341 -9.33 -31.21 -7.71
C PRO A 341 -10.60 -31.78 -7.05
N ARG A 342 -11.75 -31.35 -7.55
CA ARG A 342 -13.04 -31.88 -7.09
C ARG A 342 -12.98 -33.38 -7.31
N ARG A 343 -12.76 -34.18 -6.24
CA ARG A 343 -12.90 -35.64 -6.32
C ARG A 343 -14.23 -35.89 -6.98
N ALA A 344 -14.20 -36.49 -8.19
CA ALA A 344 -15.38 -36.99 -8.80
C ALA A 344 -16.03 -37.93 -7.78
N ALA A 345 -17.29 -37.65 -7.45
CA ALA A 345 -18.04 -38.51 -6.56
C ALA A 345 -18.05 -39.91 -7.23
N GLU A 346 -17.15 -40.77 -6.77
CA GLU A 346 -17.26 -42.21 -7.07
C GLU A 346 -18.58 -42.64 -6.48
N THR A 347 -19.49 -43.02 -7.39
CA THR A 347 -20.75 -43.67 -7.06
C THR A 347 -20.40 -45.02 -6.50
N GLU A 348 -20.21 -45.11 -5.20
CA GLU A 348 -20.01 -46.35 -4.46
C GLU A 348 -21.31 -47.15 -4.52
N LYS A 349 -21.33 -48.11 -5.43
CA LYS A 349 -22.36 -49.17 -5.47
C LYS A 349 -22.28 -49.93 -4.15
N ARG A 350 -23.22 -49.65 -3.25
CA ARG A 350 -23.44 -50.44 -2.04
C ARG A 350 -23.81 -51.87 -2.46
N GLY A 351 -22.87 -52.81 -2.25
CA GLY A 351 -23.17 -54.24 -2.15
C GLY A 351 -23.68 -54.57 -0.75
N PRO A 352 -24.43 -55.67 -0.55
CA PRO A 352 -25.16 -55.95 0.68
C PRO A 352 -24.22 -56.31 1.84
N VAL A 353 -24.51 -55.66 3.00
CA VAL A 353 -23.83 -55.84 4.28
C VAL A 353 -24.11 -57.20 4.86
N ALA A 354 -23.10 -58.05 4.98
CA ALA A 354 -23.13 -59.26 5.82
C ALA A 354 -22.84 -58.84 7.28
N ARG A 355 -23.79 -59.22 8.16
CA ARG A 355 -23.81 -58.96 9.58
C ARG A 355 -22.91 -59.97 10.31
N ALA A 356 -21.74 -59.56 10.81
CA ALA A 356 -20.93 -60.36 11.72
C ALA A 356 -21.04 -59.82 13.16
N ARG A 357 -21.16 -60.78 14.07
CA ARG A 357 -21.48 -60.65 15.49
C ARG A 357 -20.28 -60.18 16.32
N HIS A 358 -20.61 -59.51 17.40
CA HIS A 358 -19.74 -59.10 18.53
C HIS A 358 -18.82 -60.19 19.07
N ALA A 359 -17.59 -59.82 19.34
CA ALA A 359 -16.80 -60.36 20.46
C ALA A 359 -16.03 -59.20 21.10
N GLU A 360 -16.23 -59.06 22.36
CA GLU A 360 -15.61 -58.14 23.30
C GLU A 360 -14.29 -58.77 23.78
N PRO A 361 -13.19 -58.06 23.93
CA PRO A 361 -12.10 -58.46 24.80
C PRO A 361 -11.92 -57.53 25.99
N GLU A 362 -11.71 -58.14 27.16
CA GLU A 362 -11.39 -57.63 28.47
C GLU A 362 -10.08 -56.80 28.53
N PRO A 363 -9.90 -55.98 29.59
CA PRO A 363 -8.73 -55.08 29.69
C PRO A 363 -7.53 -55.76 30.36
N GLU A 364 -6.40 -55.72 29.67
CA GLU A 364 -5.10 -56.06 30.26
C GLU A 364 -4.44 -54.85 30.88
N THR A 365 -4.14 -54.96 32.15
CA THR A 365 -3.29 -54.13 33.02
C THR A 365 -1.83 -54.32 32.64
N VAL A 366 -1.11 -53.27 32.25
CA VAL A 366 0.36 -53.32 32.19
C VAL A 366 0.99 -52.19 32.99
N ALA A 367 1.92 -52.64 33.84
CA ALA A 367 2.65 -51.89 34.83
C ALA A 367 3.62 -50.83 34.28
N ALA A 368 3.77 -49.80 35.10
CA ALA A 368 4.78 -48.75 34.93
C ALA A 368 6.20 -49.30 35.12
N THR A 369 7.09 -49.02 34.18
CA THR A 369 8.54 -49.08 34.37
C THR A 369 9.16 -47.70 34.09
N ALA A 370 9.71 -47.13 35.15
CA ALA A 370 10.58 -45.94 35.10
C ALA A 370 11.89 -46.25 34.46
N SER A 371 12.31 -45.46 33.51
CA SER A 371 13.69 -45.46 32.99
C SER A 371 14.34 -44.10 33.12
N ALA A 372 15.47 -44.07 33.77
CA ALA A 372 16.30 -42.91 34.07
C ALA A 372 16.97 -42.35 32.81
N GLY A 373 16.91 -41.01 32.62
CA GLY A 373 17.67 -40.30 31.61
C GLY A 373 19.13 -40.03 32.02
N PRO A 374 20.05 -39.91 31.04
CA PRO A 374 21.44 -39.65 31.37
C PRO A 374 21.71 -38.14 31.61
N ARG A 375 22.48 -37.89 32.69
CA ARG A 375 23.10 -36.60 32.99
C ARG A 375 24.12 -36.25 31.90
N VAL A 376 24.01 -35.07 31.30
CA VAL A 376 25.06 -34.50 30.48
C VAL A 376 25.88 -33.51 31.29
N ALA A 377 27.19 -33.72 31.26
CA ALA A 377 28.22 -32.99 31.97
C ALA A 377 28.36 -31.54 31.47
N ARG A 378 28.59 -30.67 32.42
CA ARG A 378 28.97 -29.26 32.26
C ARG A 378 30.42 -29.20 31.81
N ALA A 379 30.68 -28.66 30.62
CA ALA A 379 32.02 -28.29 30.16
C ALA A 379 32.21 -26.78 30.35
N GLU A 380 33.13 -26.39 31.21
CA GLU A 380 33.69 -25.06 31.29
C GLU A 380 34.54 -24.78 30.05
N ALA A 381 34.27 -23.68 29.37
CA ALA A 381 35.15 -23.18 28.32
C ALA A 381 35.72 -21.81 28.75
N ALA A 382 37.04 -21.80 28.82
CA ALA A 382 37.89 -20.69 29.18
C ALA A 382 37.74 -19.46 28.27
N GLY A 383 37.92 -18.29 28.88
CA GLY A 383 37.84 -16.99 28.23
C GLY A 383 38.90 -16.76 27.14
N ARG A 384 38.48 -16.06 26.11
CA ARG A 384 39.35 -15.35 25.16
C ARG A 384 39.15 -13.83 25.32
N PRO A 385 40.22 -13.03 25.29
CA PRO A 385 40.12 -11.59 25.45
C PRO A 385 39.54 -10.93 24.21
N ALA A 386 38.66 -9.94 24.45
CA ALA A 386 38.04 -9.10 23.42
C ALA A 386 39.10 -8.17 22.81
N ALA A 387 39.13 -8.07 21.48
CA ALA A 387 39.86 -7.06 20.72
C ALA A 387 39.13 -5.70 20.75
N PRO A 388 39.82 -4.55 20.77
CA PRO A 388 39.18 -3.25 20.81
C PRO A 388 38.59 -2.89 19.43
N SER A 389 37.33 -2.44 19.43
CA SER A 389 36.63 -1.97 18.26
C SER A 389 37.14 -0.60 17.80
N GLY A 390 37.80 -0.56 16.62
CA GLY A 390 38.34 0.66 16.02
C GLY A 390 37.28 1.46 15.23
N TYR A 391 36.36 2.17 15.90
CA TYR A 391 35.36 3.04 15.24
C TYR A 391 35.32 4.50 15.76
N VAL A 392 36.48 5.04 16.17
CA VAL A 392 36.55 6.42 16.71
C VAL A 392 37.00 7.46 15.66
N TRP A 393 37.61 7.05 14.56
CA TRP A 393 38.21 7.96 13.56
C TRP A 393 37.27 8.75 12.64
N PRO A 394 36.09 8.26 12.19
CA PRO A 394 35.25 9.07 11.29
C PRO A 394 34.52 10.23 11.98
N ILE A 395 34.30 10.19 13.30
CA ILE A 395 33.57 11.24 14.02
C ILE A 395 34.44 12.52 14.18
N VAL A 396 35.76 12.37 14.32
CA VAL A 396 36.67 13.51 14.49
C VAL A 396 36.80 14.33 13.19
N PHE A 397 36.79 13.68 12.02
CA PHE A 397 36.87 14.39 10.74
C PHE A 397 35.59 15.16 10.36
N ILE A 398 34.41 14.66 10.74
CA ILE A 398 33.15 15.37 10.50
C ILE A 398 33.04 16.61 11.36
N GLY A 399 33.47 16.56 12.64
CA GLY A 399 33.51 17.72 13.54
C GLY A 399 34.42 18.84 13.04
N ALA A 400 35.61 18.51 12.54
CA ALA A 400 36.55 19.48 12.02
C ALA A 400 36.04 20.17 10.73
N ALA A 401 35.37 19.44 9.84
CA ALA A 401 34.79 20.00 8.61
C ALA A 401 33.63 20.97 8.91
N CYS A 402 32.79 20.66 9.90
CA CYS A 402 31.70 21.54 10.32
C CYS A 402 32.21 22.85 10.96
N LEU A 403 33.25 22.78 11.77
CA LEU A 403 33.86 23.96 12.36
C LEU A 403 34.53 24.87 11.32
N ALA A 404 35.21 24.30 10.31
CA ALA A 404 35.81 25.03 9.22
C ALA A 404 34.74 25.73 8.35
N ALA A 405 33.63 25.06 8.07
CA ALA A 405 32.50 25.64 7.32
C ALA A 405 31.81 26.78 8.08
N LEU A 406 31.66 26.66 9.40
CA LEU A 406 31.10 27.71 10.25
C LEU A 406 32.01 28.94 10.33
N ALA A 407 33.34 28.75 10.47
CA ALA A 407 34.32 29.82 10.46
C ALA A 407 34.31 30.57 9.12
N LEU A 408 34.25 29.86 7.97
CA LEU A 408 34.18 30.45 6.63
C LEU A 408 32.89 31.27 6.45
N PHE A 409 31.77 30.79 7.00
CA PHE A 409 30.48 31.47 6.93
C PHE A 409 30.51 32.78 7.75
N VAL A 410 31.08 32.75 8.95
CA VAL A 410 31.21 33.95 9.82
C VAL A 410 32.11 34.99 9.15
N VAL A 411 33.27 34.60 8.60
CA VAL A 411 34.18 35.50 7.89
C VAL A 411 33.49 36.13 6.67
N ARG A 412 32.80 35.33 5.85
CA ARG A 412 32.06 35.86 4.68
C ARG A 412 30.93 36.83 5.09
N ARG A 413 30.26 36.58 6.22
CA ARG A 413 29.21 37.48 6.72
C ARG A 413 29.80 38.79 7.26
N ALA A 414 30.96 38.76 7.92
CA ALA A 414 31.66 39.96 8.41
C ALA A 414 32.16 40.81 7.23
N THR A 415 32.75 40.21 6.21
CA THR A 415 33.25 40.96 5.03
C THR A 415 32.13 41.53 4.15
N ARG A 416 30.92 40.96 4.17
CA ARG A 416 29.74 41.55 3.50
C ARG A 416 29.21 42.77 4.22
N ARG A 417 29.28 42.86 5.55
CA ARG A 417 28.86 44.04 6.35
C ARG A 417 29.77 45.24 6.18
N HIS A 418 31.02 45.07 5.73
CA HIS A 418 31.96 46.16 5.47
C HIS A 418 31.96 46.68 4.01
N ARG A 419 31.08 46.16 3.14
CA ARG A 419 31.00 46.55 1.74
C ARG A 419 29.76 47.37 1.35
N ASP A 420 28.89 47.71 2.28
CA ASP A 420 27.81 48.65 2.01
C ASP A 420 28.33 50.09 2.36
N PRO A 421 28.66 50.92 1.35
CA PRO A 421 28.90 52.35 1.58
C PRO A 421 27.54 53.02 1.80
N ALA A 422 27.41 53.76 2.86
CA ALA A 422 26.30 54.70 3.04
C ALA A 422 26.38 55.72 1.90
N GLU A 423 25.36 55.79 1.08
CA GLU A 423 25.10 56.91 0.19
C GLU A 423 24.21 57.93 0.91
N PRO A 424 24.42 59.26 0.62
CA PRO A 424 23.86 60.40 1.39
C PRO A 424 22.35 60.59 1.21
#